data_94364de143c7fc7faa2188c1a2393042
#
_entry.id   94364de143c7fc7faa2188c1a2393042
#
_cell.length_a   1.000
_cell.length_b   1.000
_cell.length_c   1.000
_cell.angle_alpha   90.00
_cell.angle_beta   90.00
_cell.angle_gamma   90.00
#
_symmetry.space_group_name_H-M   'P 1'
#
loop_
_entity.id
_entity.type
_entity.pdbx_description
1 polymer ?
#
loop_
_entity_poly.entity_id
_entity_poly.type
_entity_poly.pdbx_seq_one_letter_code
_entity_poly.pdbx_strand_id
1 'polypeptide(L)'
;MSNNRNLRGILAGVVLLTVGAGLGKAQEIVSNRKVVKSVAAQYPSVLKRRGIGGTVKLRVLVNANGTVKDVQVLGGNPILSDSASKAVKQWVFAPSEKEEAVEISVGFDPNSPD
;
A
#
# COMPACT_ATOMS: atom_id res chain seq x y z
N MET A 1 -29.81 -10.33 7.07
CA MET A 1 -29.33 -10.56 5.72
C MET A 1 -28.39 -9.49 5.28
N SER A 2 -28.85 -8.29 5.20
CA SER A 2 -28.00 -7.21 4.73
C SER A 2 -26.77 -7.03 5.59
N ASN A 3 -26.85 -7.35 6.85
CA ASN A 3 -25.70 -7.21 7.73
C ASN A 3 -24.54 -8.07 7.31
N ASN A 4 -24.87 -9.27 6.84
CA ASN A 4 -23.82 -10.16 6.43
C ASN A 4 -23.05 -9.64 5.25
N ARG A 5 -23.76 -8.99 4.37
CA ARG A 5 -23.09 -8.43 3.22
C ARG A 5 -22.08 -7.36 3.62
N ASN A 6 -22.46 -6.55 4.57
CA ASN A 6 -21.56 -5.50 5.03
C ASN A 6 -20.33 -6.09 5.68
N LEU A 7 -20.52 -7.12 6.47
CA LEU A 7 -19.39 -7.76 7.12
C LEU A 7 -18.46 -8.39 6.09
N ARG A 8 -19.03 -9.00 5.09
CA ARG A 8 -18.21 -9.59 4.05
C ARG A 8 -17.43 -8.53 3.30
N GLY A 9 -18.06 -7.40 3.09
CA GLY A 9 -17.37 -6.31 2.43
C GLY A 9 -16.15 -5.85 3.20
N ILE A 10 -16.28 -5.80 4.51
CA ILE A 10 -15.16 -5.41 5.35
C ILE A 10 -14.02 -6.42 5.22
N LEU A 11 -14.36 -7.69 5.30
CA LEU A 11 -13.33 -8.72 5.18
C LEU A 11 -12.70 -8.72 3.82
N ALA A 12 -13.50 -8.52 2.80
CA ALA A 12 -12.98 -8.52 1.44
C ALA A 12 -12.11 -7.31 1.17
N GLY A 13 -12.18 -6.30 2.03
CA GLY A 13 -11.39 -5.11 1.84
C GLY A 13 -9.94 -5.25 2.22
N VAL A 14 -9.54 -6.38 2.75
CA VAL A 14 -8.15 -6.59 3.16
C VAL A 14 -7.50 -7.52 2.14
N VAL A 15 -6.55 -6.99 1.42
CA VAL A 15 -5.85 -7.74 0.39
C VAL A 15 -4.36 -7.62 0.63
N LEU A 16 -3.70 -8.77 0.70
CA LEU A 16 -2.25 -8.80 0.86
C LEU A 16 -1.64 -8.99 -0.52
N LEU A 17 -0.85 -8.02 -0.93
CA LEU A 17 -0.18 -8.08 -2.22
C LEU A 17 1.32 -8.18 -2.05
N THR A 18 1.93 -9.02 -2.84
CA THR A 18 3.38 -9.07 -2.95
C THR A 18 3.76 -8.30 -4.19
N VAL A 19 4.57 -7.28 -4.03
CA VAL A 19 4.93 -6.40 -5.12
C VAL A 19 6.35 -6.63 -5.54
N GLY A 20 6.54 -6.67 -6.83
CA GLY A 20 7.86 -6.92 -7.37
C GLY A 20 8.20 -8.39 -7.27
N ALA A 21 9.04 -8.85 -8.14
CA ALA A 21 9.39 -10.27 -8.20
C ALA A 21 10.32 -10.62 -7.06
N GLY A 22 9.77 -11.22 -6.02
CA GLY A 22 10.57 -11.76 -4.94
C GLY A 22 11.33 -10.76 -4.13
N LEU A 23 10.82 -9.58 -3.99
CA LEU A 23 11.54 -8.54 -3.27
C LEU A 23 11.31 -8.55 -1.78
N GLY A 24 10.50 -9.46 -1.28
CA GLY A 24 10.25 -9.54 0.13
C GLY A 24 9.46 -8.40 0.71
N LYS A 25 8.86 -7.61 -0.14
CA LYS A 25 7.99 -6.52 0.30
C LYS A 25 6.56 -6.98 0.23
N ALA A 26 5.83 -6.81 1.30
CA ALA A 26 4.43 -7.16 1.35
C ALA A 26 3.61 -5.90 1.56
N GLN A 27 2.46 -5.85 0.92
CA GLN A 27 1.57 -4.72 1.04
C GLN A 27 0.19 -5.21 1.38
N GLU A 28 -0.41 -4.56 2.35
CA GLU A 28 -1.75 -4.88 2.76
C GLU A 28 -2.64 -3.69 2.47
N ILE A 29 -3.73 -3.94 1.76
CA ILE A 29 -4.64 -2.89 1.32
C ILE A 29 -5.99 -3.14 1.97
N VAL A 30 -6.48 -2.14 2.68
CA VAL A 30 -7.79 -2.21 3.31
C VAL A 30 -8.75 -1.38 2.48
N SER A 31 -9.43 -2.05 1.55
CA SER A 31 -10.36 -1.37 0.65
C SER A 31 -11.01 -2.38 -0.29
N ASN A 32 -12.16 -2.02 -0.82
CA ASN A 32 -12.78 -2.79 -1.89
C ASN A 32 -12.20 -2.43 -3.26
N ARG A 33 -11.37 -1.42 -3.30
CA ARG A 33 -10.83 -0.90 -4.55
C ARG A 33 -9.70 -1.78 -5.04
N LYS A 34 -9.82 -2.28 -6.25
CA LYS A 34 -8.82 -3.16 -6.82
C LYS A 34 -7.63 -2.36 -7.32
N VAL A 35 -6.43 -2.90 -7.12
CA VAL A 35 -5.22 -2.28 -7.66
C VAL A 35 -4.99 -2.81 -9.05
N VAL A 36 -4.90 -1.90 -10.02
CA VAL A 36 -4.65 -2.26 -11.41
C VAL A 36 -3.17 -2.26 -11.70
N LYS A 37 -2.45 -1.28 -11.15
CA LYS A 37 -1.02 -1.18 -11.34
C LYS A 37 -0.38 -0.78 -10.02
N SER A 38 0.64 -1.52 -9.61
CA SER A 38 1.38 -1.18 -8.41
C SER A 38 2.85 -0.99 -8.76
N VAL A 39 3.52 -0.16 -7.97
CA VAL A 39 4.94 0.14 -8.13
C VAL A 39 5.61 -0.20 -6.81
N ALA A 40 6.68 -0.97 -6.85
CA ALA A 40 7.39 -1.36 -5.66
C ALA A 40 8.09 -0.16 -5.04
N ALA A 41 8.02 -0.06 -3.72
CA ALA A 41 8.75 0.97 -3.00
C ALA A 41 10.24 0.61 -3.02
N GLN A 42 11.07 1.63 -3.19
CA GLN A 42 12.51 1.41 -3.18
C GLN A 42 13.00 1.33 -1.74
N TYR A 43 13.78 0.31 -1.45
CA TYR A 43 14.35 0.13 -0.12
C TYR A 43 15.73 0.80 -0.12
N PRO A 44 15.92 1.88 0.61
CA PRO A 44 17.24 2.52 0.64
C PRO A 44 18.29 1.55 1.14
N SER A 45 19.35 1.38 0.36
CA SER A 45 20.36 0.37 0.66
C SER A 45 21.04 0.58 2.01
N VAL A 46 21.23 1.83 2.40
CA VAL A 46 21.81 2.13 3.70
C VAL A 46 20.98 1.56 4.83
N LEU A 47 19.68 1.73 4.76
CA LEU A 47 18.78 1.23 5.79
C LEU A 47 18.76 -0.30 5.79
N LYS A 48 18.72 -0.88 4.61
CA LYS A 48 18.69 -2.32 4.51
C LYS A 48 19.95 -2.95 5.08
N ARG A 49 21.11 -2.38 4.77
CA ARG A 49 22.37 -2.90 5.29
C ARG A 49 22.46 -2.77 6.81
N ARG A 50 21.84 -1.75 7.37
CA ARG A 50 21.84 -1.54 8.82
C ARG A 50 20.75 -2.31 9.52
N GLY A 51 19.99 -3.11 8.79
CA GLY A 51 18.92 -3.88 9.39
C GLY A 51 17.73 -3.04 9.83
N ILE A 52 17.56 -1.86 9.25
CA ILE A 52 16.46 -0.97 9.60
C ILE A 52 15.30 -1.23 8.67
N GLY A 53 14.22 -1.78 9.21
CA GLY A 53 13.02 -2.07 8.45
C GLY A 53 11.79 -1.70 9.24
N GLY A 54 10.67 -2.26 8.87
CA GLY A 54 9.41 -2.02 9.56
C GLY A 54 8.28 -1.83 8.59
N THR A 55 7.16 -1.40 9.12
CA THR A 55 5.94 -1.22 8.35
C THR A 55 5.58 0.26 8.27
N VAL A 56 5.24 0.70 7.07
CA VAL A 56 4.75 2.05 6.81
C VAL A 56 3.26 1.96 6.54
N LYS A 57 2.49 2.79 7.25
CA LYS A 57 1.05 2.86 7.02
C LYS A 57 0.71 4.16 6.33
N LEU A 58 -0.04 4.04 5.25
CA LEU A 58 -0.40 5.17 4.42
C LEU A 58 -1.92 5.22 4.24
N ARG A 59 -2.44 6.44 4.20
CA ARG A 59 -3.81 6.67 3.74
C ARG A 59 -3.71 7.33 2.38
N VAL A 60 -4.32 6.70 1.40
CA VAL A 60 -4.21 7.11 0.00
C VAL A 60 -5.57 7.58 -0.48
N LEU A 61 -5.61 8.79 -1.00
CA LEU A 61 -6.83 9.30 -1.62
C LEU A 61 -6.79 8.92 -3.09
N VAL A 62 -7.80 8.18 -3.53
CA VAL A 62 -7.87 7.66 -4.89
C VAL A 62 -9.01 8.34 -5.62
N ASN A 63 -8.71 8.95 -6.75
CA ASN A 63 -9.71 9.59 -7.59
C ASN A 63 -10.69 8.57 -8.15
N ALA A 64 -11.82 9.05 -8.63
CA ALA A 64 -12.82 8.18 -9.25
C ALA A 64 -12.21 7.41 -10.42
N ASN A 65 -11.31 8.02 -11.17
CA ASN A 65 -10.71 7.36 -12.31
C ASN A 65 -9.59 6.38 -11.94
N GLY A 66 -9.26 6.26 -10.66
CA GLY A 66 -8.28 5.28 -10.19
C GLY A 66 -6.88 5.83 -9.94
N THR A 67 -6.61 7.06 -10.34
CA THR A 67 -5.30 7.63 -10.07
C THR A 67 -5.21 8.08 -8.61
N VAL A 68 -3.97 8.13 -8.10
CA VAL A 68 -3.74 8.56 -6.73
C VAL A 68 -3.73 10.08 -6.66
N LYS A 69 -4.59 10.63 -5.82
CA LYS A 69 -4.69 12.07 -5.65
C LYS A 69 -3.73 12.57 -4.58
N ASP A 70 -3.62 11.82 -3.49
CA ASP A 70 -2.80 12.25 -2.37
C ASP A 70 -2.43 11.05 -1.52
N VAL A 71 -1.30 11.16 -0.81
CA VAL A 71 -0.84 10.12 0.10
C VAL A 71 -0.51 10.77 1.43
N GLN A 72 -1.09 10.23 2.49
CA GLN A 72 -0.86 10.71 3.84
C GLN A 72 -0.18 9.61 4.63
N VAL A 73 0.93 9.93 5.30
CA VAL A 73 1.63 8.96 6.13
C VAL A 73 0.95 8.89 7.49
N LEU A 74 0.52 7.70 7.87
CA LEU A 74 -0.10 7.48 9.17
C LEU A 74 0.91 7.02 10.22
N GLY A 75 1.98 6.38 9.77
CA GLY A 75 3.02 5.94 10.69
C GLY A 75 4.12 5.20 9.97
N GLY A 76 5.27 5.09 10.63
CA GLY A 76 6.42 4.38 10.11
C GLY A 76 7.68 5.22 10.14
N ASN A 77 8.80 4.59 9.81
CA ASN A 77 10.09 5.26 9.72
C ASN A 77 10.02 6.37 8.66
N PRO A 78 10.47 7.59 8.95
CA PRO A 78 10.33 8.70 7.99
C PRO A 78 10.98 8.44 6.64
N ILE A 79 12.12 7.80 6.61
CA ILE A 79 12.82 7.54 5.35
C ILE A 79 12.08 6.48 4.54
N LEU A 80 11.65 5.42 5.21
CA LEU A 80 10.86 4.38 4.55
C LEU A 80 9.51 4.92 4.11
N SER A 81 8.92 5.81 4.90
CA SER A 81 7.64 6.41 4.56
C SER A 81 7.75 7.24 3.29
N ASP A 82 8.86 7.95 3.12
CA ASP A 82 9.08 8.74 1.92
C ASP A 82 9.16 7.82 0.69
N SER A 83 9.92 6.74 0.80
CA SER A 83 10.02 5.77 -0.30
C SER A 83 8.68 5.14 -0.64
N ALA A 84 7.94 4.75 0.39
CA ALA A 84 6.63 4.13 0.18
C ALA A 84 5.66 5.11 -0.47
N SER A 85 5.65 6.35 -0.01
CA SER A 85 4.75 7.37 -0.55
C SER A 85 5.04 7.63 -2.02
N LYS A 86 6.31 7.73 -2.37
CA LYS A 86 6.69 7.97 -3.76
C LYS A 86 6.22 6.86 -4.69
N ALA A 87 6.34 5.62 -4.22
CA ALA A 87 5.90 4.48 -5.01
C ALA A 87 4.38 4.48 -5.16
N VAL A 88 3.67 4.67 -4.06
CA VAL A 88 2.22 4.58 -4.07
C VAL A 88 1.59 5.70 -4.90
N LYS A 89 2.23 6.84 -4.99
CA LYS A 89 1.74 7.92 -5.84
C LYS A 89 1.65 7.53 -7.31
N GLN A 90 2.39 6.52 -7.70
CA GLN A 90 2.39 6.03 -9.09
C GLN A 90 1.45 4.85 -9.29
N TRP A 91 0.77 4.41 -8.25
CA TRP A 91 -0.17 3.30 -8.38
C TRP A 91 -1.42 3.73 -9.11
N VAL A 92 -2.10 2.75 -9.71
CA VAL A 92 -3.38 2.97 -10.37
C VAL A 92 -4.35 1.94 -9.83
N PHE A 93 -5.51 2.42 -9.43
CA PHE A 93 -6.59 1.58 -8.93
C PHE A 93 -7.67 1.47 -9.99
N ALA A 94 -8.55 0.51 -9.81
CA ALA A 94 -9.70 0.39 -10.70
C ALA A 94 -10.59 1.62 -10.53
N PRO A 95 -11.22 2.09 -11.61
CA PRO A 95 -12.13 3.23 -11.50
C PRO A 95 -13.32 2.90 -10.62
N SER A 96 -13.88 3.93 -10.03
CA SER A 96 -15.05 3.80 -9.19
C SER A 96 -15.90 5.05 -9.41
N GLU A 97 -17.06 5.06 -8.79
CA GLU A 97 -17.99 6.17 -8.99
C GLU A 97 -17.54 7.45 -8.28
N LYS A 98 -16.71 7.31 -7.28
CA LYS A 98 -16.31 8.46 -6.49
C LYS A 98 -14.91 8.28 -5.93
N GLU A 99 -14.38 9.36 -5.43
CA GLU A 99 -13.13 9.39 -4.73
C GLU A 99 -13.26 8.61 -3.41
N GLU A 100 -12.20 7.88 -3.04
CA GLU A 100 -12.19 7.08 -1.83
C GLU A 100 -10.83 7.14 -1.16
N ALA A 101 -10.84 6.95 0.16
CA ALA A 101 -9.61 6.80 0.93
C ALA A 101 -9.34 5.31 1.12
N VAL A 102 -8.10 4.91 0.87
CA VAL A 102 -7.66 3.53 0.96
C VAL A 102 -6.46 3.47 1.91
N GLU A 103 -6.46 2.52 2.83
CA GLU A 103 -5.30 2.35 3.71
C GLU A 103 -4.40 1.26 3.18
N ILE A 104 -3.11 1.54 3.13
CA ILE A 104 -2.10 0.61 2.61
C ILE A 104 -0.99 0.47 3.65
N SER A 105 -0.58 -0.77 3.90
CA SER A 105 0.59 -1.06 4.74
C SER A 105 1.68 -1.61 3.85
N VAL A 106 2.86 -1.03 3.94
CA VAL A 106 4.03 -1.46 3.16
C VAL A 106 5.09 -1.95 4.12
N GLY A 107 5.48 -3.22 3.99
CA GLY A 107 6.49 -3.81 4.85
C GLY A 107 7.86 -3.76 4.20
N PHE A 108 8.87 -3.42 5.00
CA PHE A 108 10.27 -3.42 4.59
C PHE A 108 11.01 -4.41 5.49
N ASP A 109 11.50 -5.48 4.89
CA ASP A 109 12.20 -6.53 5.62
C ASP A 109 13.68 -6.51 5.21
N PRO A 110 14.57 -6.15 6.14
CA PRO A 110 16.01 -6.07 5.81
C PRO A 110 16.61 -7.40 5.39
N ASN A 111 15.97 -8.49 5.77
CA ASN A 111 16.46 -9.83 5.44
C ASN A 111 15.92 -10.36 4.14
N SER A 112 15.07 -9.61 3.46
CA SER A 112 14.50 -10.07 2.21
C SER A 112 15.56 -10.01 1.10
N PRO A 113 15.52 -10.93 0.14
CA PRO A 113 16.42 -10.85 -1.01
C PRO A 113 16.05 -9.66 -1.90
N ASP A 114 17.01 -9.20 -2.65
CA ASP A 114 16.79 -8.09 -3.59
C ASP A 114 16.13 -8.53 -4.88
#